data_5c26ac52359142c38bf318add7fc430d
#
_entry.id   5c26ac52359142c38bf318add7fc430d
#
_cell.length_a   1.000
_cell.length_b   1.000
_cell.length_c   1.000
_cell.angle_alpha   90.00
_cell.angle_beta   90.00
_cell.angle_gamma   90.00
#
_symmetry.space_group_name_H-M   'P 1'
#
loop_
_entity.id
_entity.type
_entity.pdbx_description
1 polymer ?
#
loop_
_entity_poly.entity_id
_entity_poly.type
_entity_poly.pdbx_seq_one_letter_code
_entity_poly.pdbx_strand_id
1 'polypeptide(L)'
;MAIVVQHGYFDEDQQAFDEIQNDGYYGSKFDATPSGGTPIHWHDVSMHIYITEGMFRFQDPATGKVHECVAGTRFDIPERTLHIEEEHHGYTAIAGMSKAEVPQPFVRPPEELQGGS
;
A
#
# COMPACT_ATOMS: atom_id res chain seq x y z
N MET A 1 1.50 -6.20 13.54
CA MET A 1 0.71 -6.79 12.45
C MET A 1 1.54 -6.88 11.19
N ALA A 2 1.34 -7.91 10.39
CA ALA A 2 2.18 -8.17 9.24
C ALA A 2 1.54 -7.64 7.95
N ILE A 3 2.40 -7.31 6.98
CA ILE A 3 1.97 -7.01 5.62
C ILE A 3 1.48 -8.32 4.99
N VAL A 4 0.36 -8.27 4.30
CA VAL A 4 -0.22 -9.43 3.61
C VAL A 4 -0.26 -9.14 2.12
N VAL A 5 0.23 -10.06 1.30
CA VAL A 5 0.21 -9.93 -0.16
C VAL A 5 -0.50 -11.14 -0.76
N GLN A 6 -1.50 -10.87 -1.61
CA GLN A 6 -2.31 -11.91 -2.26
C GLN A 6 -2.28 -11.69 -3.77
N HIS A 7 -1.52 -12.54 -4.46
CA HIS A 7 -1.41 -12.50 -5.92
C HIS A 7 -2.61 -13.18 -6.57
N GLY A 8 -3.04 -12.69 -7.75
CA GLY A 8 -4.17 -13.27 -8.45
C GLY A 8 -5.45 -13.25 -7.64
N TYR A 9 -5.64 -12.19 -6.87
CA TYR A 9 -6.72 -12.11 -5.88
C TYR A 9 -8.02 -11.58 -6.45
N PHE A 10 -7.96 -10.66 -7.41
CA PHE A 10 -9.14 -10.01 -7.95
C PHE A 10 -9.02 -9.83 -9.46
N ASP A 11 -10.16 -9.69 -10.14
CA ASP A 11 -10.24 -9.51 -11.59
C ASP A 11 -10.80 -8.17 -12.01
N GLU A 12 -11.68 -7.58 -11.22
CA GLU A 12 -12.42 -6.38 -11.60
C GLU A 12 -12.34 -5.28 -10.56
N ASP A 13 -12.31 -4.03 -11.03
CA ASP A 13 -12.29 -2.85 -10.15
C ASP A 13 -13.46 -2.84 -9.19
N GLN A 14 -14.65 -3.28 -9.63
CA GLN A 14 -15.84 -3.27 -8.79
C GLN A 14 -15.65 -4.16 -7.57
N GLN A 15 -14.99 -5.30 -7.71
CA GLN A 15 -14.68 -6.17 -6.58
C GLN A 15 -13.86 -5.41 -5.54
N ALA A 16 -12.84 -4.67 -5.99
CA ALA A 16 -11.98 -3.89 -5.10
C ALA A 16 -12.77 -2.84 -4.33
N PHE A 17 -13.61 -2.07 -5.04
CA PHE A 17 -14.42 -1.03 -4.40
C PHE A 17 -15.44 -1.62 -3.42
N ASP A 18 -16.05 -2.75 -3.76
CA ASP A 18 -17.01 -3.42 -2.88
C ASP A 18 -16.34 -3.90 -1.59
N GLU A 19 -15.15 -4.48 -1.70
CA GLU A 19 -14.40 -4.94 -0.53
C GLU A 19 -13.96 -3.79 0.35
N ILE A 20 -13.47 -2.72 -0.25
CA ILE A 20 -13.05 -1.52 0.48
C ILE A 20 -14.25 -0.94 1.27
N GLN A 21 -15.41 -0.88 0.64
CA GLN A 21 -16.61 -0.39 1.28
C GLN A 21 -17.04 -1.32 2.43
N ASN A 22 -16.99 -2.63 2.21
CA ASN A 22 -17.34 -3.61 3.25
C ASN A 22 -16.38 -3.56 4.43
N ASP A 23 -15.13 -3.20 4.19
CA ASP A 23 -14.13 -3.04 5.24
C ASP A 23 -14.33 -1.75 6.04
N GLY A 24 -15.20 -0.86 5.58
CA GLY A 24 -15.39 0.45 6.21
C GLY A 24 -14.29 1.43 5.87
N TYR A 25 -13.55 1.18 4.78
CA TYR A 25 -12.45 2.03 4.34
C TYR A 25 -12.92 3.01 3.25
N TYR A 26 -12.07 3.96 2.92
CA TYR A 26 -12.35 5.02 1.95
C TYR A 26 -11.54 4.75 0.69
N GLY A 27 -12.22 4.49 -0.43
CA GLY A 27 -11.59 4.04 -1.66
C GLY A 27 -11.39 5.14 -2.69
N SER A 28 -10.28 5.05 -3.43
CA SER A 28 -10.01 5.90 -4.58
C SER A 28 -9.11 5.17 -5.56
N LYS A 29 -9.27 5.47 -6.84
CA LYS A 29 -8.39 4.94 -7.90
C LYS A 29 -7.42 6.04 -8.32
N PHE A 30 -6.16 5.68 -8.51
CA PHE A 30 -5.13 6.64 -8.87
C PHE A 30 -4.08 6.03 -9.78
N ASP A 31 -3.39 6.90 -10.51
CA ASP A 31 -2.23 6.55 -11.33
C ASP A 31 -0.97 7.05 -10.62
N ALA A 32 -0.02 6.15 -10.39
CA ALA A 32 1.26 6.53 -9.83
C ALA A 32 2.27 6.75 -10.96
N THR A 33 2.91 7.91 -10.97
CA THR A 33 3.95 8.22 -11.96
C THR A 33 5.23 7.45 -11.63
N PRO A 34 6.11 7.20 -12.63
CA PRO A 34 7.39 6.55 -12.38
C PRO A 34 8.15 7.22 -11.24
N SER A 35 8.79 6.40 -10.41
CA SER A 35 9.50 6.86 -9.22
C SER A 35 10.75 6.04 -8.98
N GLY A 36 11.78 6.65 -8.40
CA GLY A 36 12.98 5.95 -7.97
C GLY A 36 12.81 5.18 -6.66
N GLY A 37 11.61 5.20 -6.11
CA GLY A 37 11.32 4.54 -4.86
C GLY A 37 11.27 5.50 -3.68
N THR A 38 10.95 4.95 -2.51
CA THR A 38 10.92 5.71 -1.25
C THR A 38 11.66 4.89 -0.19
N PRO A 39 12.61 5.49 0.53
CA PRO A 39 13.31 4.79 1.60
C PRO A 39 12.35 4.26 2.66
N ILE A 40 12.86 3.46 3.58
CA ILE A 40 12.06 2.87 4.66
C ILE A 40 11.21 3.95 5.36
N HIS A 41 9.93 3.67 5.49
CA HIS A 41 8.96 4.63 6.04
C HIS A 41 7.70 3.91 6.53
N TRP A 42 6.78 4.65 7.13
CA TRP A 42 5.47 4.16 7.53
C TRP A 42 4.42 5.23 7.30
N HIS A 43 3.17 4.83 7.34
CA HIS A 43 2.02 5.74 7.22
C HIS A 43 1.11 5.59 8.44
N ASP A 44 0.49 6.67 8.87
CA ASP A 44 -0.44 6.64 10.00
C ASP A 44 -1.87 6.34 9.54
N VAL A 45 -1.99 5.34 8.69
CA VAL A 45 -3.25 4.87 8.11
C VAL A 45 -3.03 3.44 7.63
N SER A 46 -4.03 2.58 7.82
CA SER A 46 -4.00 1.23 7.22
C SER A 46 -4.48 1.31 5.79
N MET A 47 -3.85 0.53 4.90
CA MET A 47 -4.13 0.56 3.47
C MET A 47 -4.42 -0.83 2.92
N HIS A 48 -5.47 -0.94 2.11
CA HIS A 48 -5.76 -2.10 1.26
C HIS A 48 -5.57 -1.65 -0.19
N ILE A 49 -4.56 -2.18 -0.86
CA ILE A 49 -4.17 -1.72 -2.20
C ILE A 49 -4.42 -2.81 -3.22
N TYR A 50 -5.06 -2.45 -4.33
CA TYR A 50 -5.38 -3.35 -5.44
C TYR A 50 -4.70 -2.82 -6.69
N ILE A 51 -3.74 -3.55 -7.24
CA ILE A 51 -3.03 -3.14 -8.46
C ILE A 51 -3.87 -3.52 -9.66
N THR A 52 -4.20 -2.56 -10.52
CA THR A 52 -5.01 -2.78 -11.72
C THR A 52 -4.19 -2.76 -12.99
N GLU A 53 -3.06 -2.03 -13.03
CA GLU A 53 -2.17 -1.96 -14.17
C GLU A 53 -0.73 -1.73 -13.70
N GLY A 54 0.23 -2.21 -14.47
CA GLY A 54 1.65 -2.00 -14.18
C GLY A 54 2.14 -2.88 -13.06
N MET A 55 3.18 -2.43 -12.38
CA MET A 55 3.79 -3.18 -11.29
C MET A 55 4.29 -2.24 -10.20
N PHE A 56 3.94 -2.57 -8.96
CA PHE A 56 4.49 -1.92 -7.77
C PHE A 56 5.36 -2.93 -7.03
N ARG A 57 6.57 -2.52 -6.66
CA ARG A 57 7.51 -3.38 -5.95
C ARG A 57 7.86 -2.74 -4.60
N PHE A 58 7.80 -3.53 -3.54
CA PHE A 58 8.20 -3.05 -2.22
C PHE A 58 8.86 -4.16 -1.41
N GLN A 59 9.63 -3.75 -0.41
CA GLN A 59 10.29 -4.68 0.51
C GLN A 59 9.66 -4.58 1.89
N ASP A 60 9.42 -5.75 2.48
CA ASP A 60 9.00 -5.87 3.88
C ASP A 60 10.26 -6.05 4.74
N PRO A 61 10.69 -5.04 5.50
CA PRO A 61 11.92 -5.15 6.28
C PRO A 61 11.85 -6.18 7.40
N ALA A 62 10.65 -6.53 7.87
CA ALA A 62 10.50 -7.55 8.92
C ALA A 62 10.92 -8.94 8.45
N THR A 63 10.74 -9.25 7.15
CA THR A 63 11.09 -10.54 6.57
C THR A 63 12.24 -10.45 5.57
N GLY A 64 12.58 -9.25 5.11
CA GLY A 64 13.53 -9.01 4.03
C GLY A 64 12.99 -9.36 2.65
N LYS A 65 11.72 -9.75 2.55
CA LYS A 65 11.11 -10.19 1.29
C LYS A 65 10.73 -8.99 0.42
N VAL A 66 11.04 -9.09 -0.87
CA VAL A 66 10.61 -8.12 -1.88
C VAL A 66 9.39 -8.68 -2.60
N HIS A 67 8.33 -7.89 -2.67
CA HIS A 67 7.09 -8.27 -3.33
C HIS A 67 6.92 -7.50 -4.63
N GLU A 68 6.65 -8.23 -5.72
CA GLU A 68 6.34 -7.64 -7.02
C GLU A 68 4.84 -7.76 -7.25
N CYS A 69 4.13 -6.65 -7.17
CA CYS A 69 2.68 -6.62 -7.22
C CYS A 69 2.21 -6.15 -8.60
N VAL A 70 1.76 -7.10 -9.42
CA VAL A 70 1.22 -6.85 -10.76
C VAL A 70 -0.30 -6.77 -10.72
N ALA A 71 -0.92 -6.49 -11.87
CA ALA A 71 -2.39 -6.43 -11.98
C ALA A 71 -3.02 -7.71 -11.40
N GLY A 72 -4.05 -7.54 -10.57
CA GLY A 72 -4.72 -8.63 -9.87
C GLY A 72 -4.18 -8.89 -8.45
N THR A 73 -3.13 -8.21 -8.04
CA THR A 73 -2.56 -8.36 -6.70
C THR A 73 -3.24 -7.40 -5.72
N ARG A 74 -3.62 -7.93 -4.57
CA ARG A 74 -4.02 -7.11 -3.41
C ARG A 74 -2.95 -7.21 -2.34
N PHE A 75 -2.60 -6.10 -1.71
CA PHE A 75 -1.74 -6.13 -0.53
C PHE A 75 -2.25 -5.18 0.55
N ASP A 76 -2.07 -5.60 1.80
CA ASP A 76 -2.54 -4.86 2.96
C ASP A 76 -1.32 -4.42 3.77
N ILE A 77 -1.22 -3.12 4.02
CA ILE A 77 -0.17 -2.56 4.88
C ILE A 77 -0.87 -1.93 6.07
N PRO A 78 -0.79 -2.56 7.26
CA PRO A 78 -1.37 -1.97 8.47
C PRO A 78 -0.71 -0.65 8.82
N GLU A 79 -1.43 0.22 9.50
CA GLU A 79 -0.86 1.50 9.95
C GLU A 79 0.39 1.27 10.79
N ARG A 80 1.34 2.22 10.70
CA ARG A 80 2.59 2.21 11.48
C ARG A 80 3.47 1.00 11.19
N THR A 81 3.37 0.45 9.98
CA THR A 81 4.17 -0.68 9.54
C THR A 81 5.24 -0.22 8.56
N LEU A 82 6.49 -0.48 8.87
CA LEU A 82 7.62 -0.09 8.03
C LEU A 82 7.64 -0.86 6.73
N HIS A 83 7.91 -0.16 5.62
CA HIS A 83 8.10 -0.76 4.30
C HIS A 83 9.00 0.13 3.46
N ILE A 84 9.55 -0.43 2.39
CA ILE A 84 10.48 0.26 1.47
C ILE A 84 9.89 0.15 0.08
N GLU A 85 9.63 1.28 -0.58
CA GLU A 85 9.19 1.26 -1.97
C GLU A 85 10.40 1.23 -2.88
N GLU A 86 10.38 0.28 -3.83
CA GLU A 86 11.44 0.16 -4.82
C GLU A 86 11.09 0.99 -6.05
N GLU A 87 12.08 1.17 -6.93
CA GLU A 87 11.87 1.85 -8.21
C GLU A 87 10.75 1.18 -9.01
N HIS A 88 9.91 1.99 -9.65
CA HIS A 88 8.88 1.49 -10.57
C HIS A 88 8.68 2.44 -11.76
N HIS A 89 8.09 1.90 -12.82
CA HIS A 89 7.86 2.65 -14.07
C HIS A 89 6.41 3.14 -14.20
N GLY A 90 5.70 3.20 -13.09
CA GLY A 90 4.31 3.62 -13.06
C GLY A 90 3.37 2.44 -12.87
N TYR A 91 2.26 2.69 -12.20
CA TYR A 91 1.21 1.69 -12.02
C TYR A 91 -0.12 2.39 -11.74
N THR A 92 -1.22 1.66 -11.89
CA THR A 92 -2.55 2.13 -11.51
C THR A 92 -3.07 1.25 -10.40
N ALA A 93 -3.67 1.83 -9.39
CA ALA A 93 -4.18 1.09 -8.25
C ALA A 93 -5.47 1.69 -7.70
N ILE A 94 -6.21 0.84 -6.98
CA ILE A 94 -7.33 1.26 -6.16
C ILE A 94 -6.88 1.11 -4.71
N ALA A 95 -6.97 2.20 -3.94
CA ALA A 95 -6.52 2.21 -2.55
C ALA A 95 -7.70 2.40 -1.62
N GLY A 96 -7.80 1.54 -0.60
CA GLY A 96 -8.70 1.74 0.53
C GLY A 96 -7.90 2.21 1.72
N MET A 97 -8.28 3.36 2.29
CA MET A 97 -7.63 3.95 3.45
C MET A 97 -8.54 3.82 4.66
N SER A 98 -7.99 3.50 5.82
CA SER A 98 -8.77 3.34 7.05
C SER A 98 -9.29 4.67 7.62
N LYS A 99 -8.78 5.79 7.13
CA LYS A 99 -9.16 7.14 7.57
C LYS A 99 -9.60 7.98 6.39
N ALA A 100 -10.68 8.74 6.55
CA ALA A 100 -11.19 9.65 5.52
C ALA A 100 -10.20 10.78 5.27
N GLU A 101 -9.59 11.28 6.34
CA GLU A 101 -8.55 12.31 6.27
C GLU A 101 -7.24 11.67 6.72
N VAL A 102 -6.33 11.48 5.77
CA VAL A 102 -5.04 10.84 6.05
C VAL A 102 -4.13 11.85 6.75
N PRO A 103 -3.59 11.51 7.94
CA PRO A 103 -2.66 12.40 8.64
C PRO A 103 -1.45 12.77 7.80
N GLN A 104 -1.03 14.01 7.92
CA GLN A 104 0.14 14.52 7.20
C GLN A 104 1.31 14.77 8.17
N PRO A 105 2.55 14.62 7.73
CA PRO A 105 2.94 14.15 6.40
C PRO A 105 2.60 12.67 6.19
N PHE A 106 2.29 12.30 4.93
CA PHE A 106 1.89 10.93 4.61
C PHE A 106 3.03 9.94 4.82
N VAL A 107 4.22 10.29 4.35
CA VAL A 107 5.43 9.48 4.53
C VAL A 107 6.10 9.89 5.84
N ARG A 108 6.24 8.94 6.76
CA ARG A 108 6.80 9.21 8.09
C ARG A 108 8.13 8.45 8.26
N PRO A 109 9.14 9.07 8.89
CA PRO A 109 10.44 8.43 9.06
C PRO A 109 10.42 7.38 10.17
N PRO A 110 11.26 6.32 10.06
CA PRO A 110 11.24 5.22 11.04
C PRO A 110 11.54 5.65 12.48
N GLU A 111 12.36 6.66 12.69
CA GLU A 111 12.71 7.13 14.02
C GLU A 111 11.53 7.71 14.79
N GLU A 112 10.51 8.24 14.11
CA GLU A 112 9.31 8.74 14.77
C GLU A 112 8.49 7.60 15.37
N LEU A 113 8.54 6.41 14.76
CA LEU A 113 7.83 5.25 15.26
C LEU A 113 8.42 4.76 16.58
N GLN A 114 9.74 4.80 16.69
CA GLN A 114 10.45 4.45 17.92
C GLN A 114 10.30 5.53 18.99
N GLY A 115 10.40 6.77 18.60
CA GLY A 115 10.30 7.91 19.52
C GLY A 115 8.92 8.09 20.13
N GLY A 116 7.89 7.50 19.50
CA GLY A 116 6.52 7.55 20.01
C GLY A 116 6.19 6.56 21.11
N SER A 117 7.14 5.73 21.47
CA SER A 117 6.95 4.69 22.49
C SER A 117 7.15 5.20 23.91
#